data_b9e809f01bb3b4f71c85fa6c440585a0
#
_entry.id   b9e809f01bb3b4f71c85fa6c440585a0
#
_cell.length_a   1.000
_cell.length_b   1.000
_cell.length_c   1.000
_cell.angle_alpha   90.00
_cell.angle_beta   90.00
_cell.angle_gamma   90.00
#
_symmetry.space_group_name_H-M   'P 1'
#
loop_
_entity.id
_entity.type
_entity.pdbx_description
1 polymer ?
#
loop_
_entity_poly.entity_id
_entity_poly.type
_entity_poly.pdbx_seq_one_letter_code
_entity_poly.pdbx_strand_id
1 'polypeptide(L)'
;MNIEDYREFCLSLGDDVEEKLPFTAFHYASGVLVFYVHGHMFSFFDCDHYSVITLKCQPERIDELRAAHDCIVKPFNMSPKHWLGIDTNTAPDDLLQELTRNSYQIVKTKYKAKRS
;
A
#
# COMPACT_ATOMS: atom_id res chain seq x y z
N MET A 1 0.53 6.22 12.03
CA MET A 1 1.39 7.14 11.26
C MET A 1 0.52 8.15 10.54
N ASN A 2 0.92 9.41 10.54
CA ASN A 2 0.25 10.41 9.69
C ASN A 2 0.71 10.26 8.23
N ILE A 3 0.10 11.05 7.33
CA ILE A 3 0.40 10.97 5.90
C ILE A 3 1.90 11.20 5.62
N GLU A 4 2.49 12.22 6.23
CA GLU A 4 3.90 12.55 5.97
C GLU A 4 4.84 11.47 6.48
N ASP A 5 4.60 10.94 7.68
CA ASP A 5 5.42 9.87 8.24
C ASP A 5 5.32 8.61 7.39
N TYR A 6 4.12 8.27 6.94
CA TYR A 6 3.92 7.10 6.09
C TYR A 6 4.59 7.28 4.73
N ARG A 7 4.47 8.45 4.15
CA ARG A 7 5.09 8.78 2.87
C ARG A 7 6.62 8.66 2.96
N GLU A 8 7.22 9.22 4.01
CA GLU A 8 8.67 9.10 4.25
C GLU A 8 9.09 7.65 4.42
N PHE A 9 8.28 6.87 5.12
CA PHE A 9 8.56 5.45 5.31
C PHE A 9 8.57 4.71 3.97
N CYS A 10 7.57 4.92 3.12
CA CYS A 10 7.52 4.28 1.79
C CYS A 10 8.74 4.66 0.94
N LEU A 11 9.11 5.93 0.93
CA LEU A 11 10.27 6.40 0.16
C LEU A 11 11.59 5.86 0.70
N SER A 12 11.65 5.54 1.99
CA SER A 12 12.85 4.97 2.62
C SER A 12 13.08 3.50 2.28
N LEU A 13 12.10 2.82 1.69
CA LEU A 13 12.20 1.39 1.39
C LEU A 13 13.23 1.09 0.30
N GLY A 14 13.49 2.03 -0.60
CA GLY A 14 14.49 1.88 -1.63
C GLY A 14 14.54 3.08 -2.56
N ASP A 15 15.66 3.24 -3.25
CA ASP A 15 15.83 4.29 -4.26
C ASP A 15 14.95 4.07 -5.49
N ASP A 16 14.41 2.87 -5.62
CA ASP A 16 13.53 2.46 -6.72
C ASP A 16 12.06 2.77 -6.48
N VAL A 17 11.71 3.35 -5.33
CA VAL A 17 10.33 3.74 -5.03
C VAL A 17 10.00 5.07 -5.70
N GLU A 18 8.88 5.11 -6.42
CA GLU A 18 8.34 6.31 -7.03
C GLU A 18 6.97 6.61 -6.46
N GLU A 19 6.66 7.89 -6.23
CA GLU A 19 5.32 8.31 -5.82
C GLU A 19 4.68 9.17 -6.91
N LYS A 20 3.38 8.96 -7.13
CA LYS A 20 2.63 9.70 -8.17
C LYS A 20 1.19 9.89 -7.73
N LEU A 21 0.55 10.92 -8.31
CA LEU A 21 -0.89 11.13 -8.24
C LEU A 21 -1.48 10.81 -9.62
N PRO A 22 -1.65 9.52 -9.96
CA PRO A 22 -1.94 9.12 -11.35
C PRO A 22 -3.37 9.41 -11.81
N PHE A 23 -4.28 9.72 -10.88
CA PHE A 23 -5.71 9.86 -11.17
C PHE A 23 -6.20 11.30 -11.09
N THR A 24 -5.34 12.28 -11.32
CA THR A 24 -5.69 13.70 -11.21
C THR A 24 -6.78 14.13 -12.20
N ALA A 25 -6.94 13.41 -13.31
CA ALA A 25 -8.02 13.67 -14.28
C ALA A 25 -9.39 13.22 -13.78
N PHE A 26 -9.45 12.40 -12.73
CA PHE A 26 -10.71 11.87 -12.18
C PHE A 26 -11.03 12.60 -10.89
N HIS A 27 -12.09 13.37 -10.89
CA HIS A 27 -12.49 14.19 -9.73
C HIS A 27 -12.55 13.40 -8.43
N TYR A 28 -13.13 12.19 -8.47
CA TYR A 28 -13.33 11.33 -7.30
C TYR A 28 -12.05 10.64 -6.81
N ALA A 29 -10.97 10.68 -7.58
CA ALA A 29 -9.71 9.98 -7.25
C ALA A 29 -8.49 10.87 -7.39
N SER A 30 -8.67 12.18 -7.51
CA SER A 30 -7.58 13.13 -7.77
C SER A 30 -6.56 13.20 -6.63
N GLY A 31 -6.99 12.89 -5.40
CA GLY A 31 -6.12 12.90 -4.20
C GLY A 31 -5.46 11.56 -3.87
N VAL A 32 -5.61 10.54 -4.73
CA VAL A 32 -5.03 9.22 -4.48
C VAL A 32 -3.54 9.24 -4.78
N LEU A 33 -2.73 9.07 -3.75
CA LEU A 33 -1.27 8.98 -3.85
C LEU A 33 -0.86 7.50 -3.93
N VAL A 34 -0.08 7.18 -4.95
CA VAL A 34 0.32 5.80 -5.24
C VAL A 34 1.84 5.68 -5.21
N PHE A 35 2.32 4.62 -4.56
CA PHE A 35 3.74 4.27 -4.52
C PHE A 35 3.99 3.08 -5.43
N TYR A 36 5.01 3.20 -6.26
CA TYR A 36 5.39 2.22 -7.28
C TYR A 36 6.80 1.69 -7.04
N VAL A 37 7.01 0.44 -7.42
CA VAL A 37 8.35 -0.13 -7.60
C VAL A 37 8.35 -0.89 -8.92
N HIS A 38 9.36 -0.69 -9.74
CA HIS A 38 9.47 -1.29 -11.08
C HIS A 38 8.22 -1.06 -11.95
N GLY A 39 7.60 0.12 -11.82
CA GLY A 39 6.44 0.49 -12.61
C GLY A 39 5.12 -0.09 -12.13
N HIS A 40 5.09 -0.80 -10.99
CA HIS A 40 3.89 -1.42 -10.45
C HIS A 40 3.59 -0.92 -9.04
N MET A 41 2.32 -0.66 -8.75
CA MET A 41 1.93 -0.12 -7.46
C MET A 41 2.03 -1.17 -6.35
N PHE A 42 2.46 -0.73 -5.16
CA PHE A 42 2.50 -1.57 -3.98
C PHE A 42 1.73 -0.97 -2.80
N SER A 43 1.45 0.32 -2.83
CA SER A 43 0.70 0.99 -1.75
C SER A 43 -0.01 2.21 -2.31
N PHE A 44 -1.23 2.47 -1.83
CA PHE A 44 -1.88 3.73 -2.15
C PHE A 44 -2.91 4.10 -1.08
N PHE A 45 -3.20 5.38 -1.00
CA PHE A 45 -4.23 5.92 -0.11
C PHE A 45 -4.73 7.26 -0.67
N ASP A 46 -5.89 7.69 -0.20
CA ASP A 46 -6.47 8.97 -0.57
C ASP A 46 -6.00 10.04 0.42
N CYS A 47 -5.29 11.05 -0.07
CA CYS A 47 -4.80 12.16 0.77
C CYS A 47 -5.95 12.97 1.40
N ASP A 48 -7.10 13.03 0.73
CA ASP A 48 -8.25 13.77 1.22
C ASP A 48 -9.06 12.98 2.26
N HIS A 49 -8.91 11.64 2.26
CA HIS A 49 -9.58 10.73 3.17
C HIS A 49 -8.62 9.65 3.62
N TYR A 50 -7.65 10.06 4.43
CA TYR A 50 -6.62 9.15 4.93
C TYR A 50 -7.19 8.25 6.02
N SER A 51 -7.91 7.21 5.61
CA SER A 51 -8.55 6.23 6.50
C SER A 51 -8.13 4.80 6.22
N VAL A 52 -7.83 4.47 4.97
CA VAL A 52 -7.41 3.12 4.55
C VAL A 52 -6.19 3.22 3.65
N ILE A 53 -5.16 2.45 3.98
CA ILE A 53 -4.03 2.22 3.09
C ILE A 53 -4.22 0.85 2.46
N THR A 54 -4.13 0.77 1.14
CA THR A 54 -4.29 -0.48 0.40
C THR A 54 -2.92 -1.04 0.03
N LEU A 55 -2.69 -2.30 0.37
CA LEU A 55 -1.40 -2.98 0.24
C LEU A 55 -1.59 -4.34 -0.40
N LYS A 56 -0.63 -4.74 -1.24
CA LYS A 56 -0.58 -6.10 -1.77
C LYS A 56 -0.10 -7.06 -0.68
N CYS A 57 -0.68 -8.25 -0.65
CA CYS A 57 -0.32 -9.25 0.35
C CYS A 57 -0.55 -10.66 -0.20
N GLN A 58 0.18 -11.61 0.33
CA GLN A 58 0.00 -13.02 -0.03
C GLN A 58 -1.42 -13.46 0.37
N PRO A 59 -2.16 -14.15 -0.52
CA PRO A 59 -3.53 -14.57 -0.23
C PRO A 59 -3.68 -15.34 1.08
N GLU A 60 -2.75 -16.26 1.36
CA GLU A 60 -2.78 -17.08 2.58
C GLU A 60 -2.58 -16.25 3.85
N ARG A 61 -1.87 -15.12 3.77
CA ARG A 61 -1.67 -14.23 4.92
C ARG A 61 -2.86 -13.33 5.19
N ILE A 62 -3.62 -12.97 4.14
CA ILE A 62 -4.73 -12.01 4.27
C ILE A 62 -5.77 -12.54 5.27
N ASP A 63 -6.15 -13.80 5.16
CA ASP A 63 -7.15 -14.39 6.04
C ASP A 63 -6.65 -14.45 7.50
N GLU A 64 -5.40 -14.83 7.71
CA GLU A 64 -4.77 -14.86 9.02
C GLU A 64 -4.71 -13.48 9.66
N LEU A 65 -4.29 -12.48 8.88
CA LEU A 65 -4.19 -11.10 9.34
C LEU A 65 -5.55 -10.52 9.70
N ARG A 66 -6.56 -10.82 8.87
CA ARG A 66 -7.93 -10.36 9.13
C ARG A 66 -8.49 -10.97 10.42
N ALA A 67 -8.20 -12.23 10.66
CA ALA A 67 -8.63 -12.91 11.88
C ALA A 67 -7.91 -12.38 13.13
N ALA A 68 -6.65 -11.98 12.99
CA ALA A 68 -5.82 -11.54 14.11
C ALA A 68 -5.93 -10.05 14.43
N HIS A 69 -6.33 -9.21 13.46
CA HIS A 69 -6.29 -7.76 13.61
C HIS A 69 -7.54 -7.09 13.04
N ASP A 70 -8.27 -6.40 13.90
CA ASP A 70 -9.47 -5.65 13.49
C ASP A 70 -9.15 -4.50 12.52
N CYS A 71 -7.91 -4.02 12.50
CA CYS A 71 -7.49 -2.96 11.61
C CYS A 71 -7.31 -3.41 10.15
N ILE A 72 -7.37 -4.71 9.89
CA ILE A 72 -7.33 -5.23 8.52
C ILE A 72 -8.74 -5.20 7.94
N VAL A 73 -8.91 -4.40 6.89
CA VAL A 73 -10.21 -4.11 6.27
C VAL A 73 -10.15 -4.40 4.78
N LYS A 74 -11.27 -4.15 4.09
CA LYS A 74 -11.31 -4.36 2.64
C LYS A 74 -10.37 -3.38 1.91
N PRO A 75 -9.69 -3.84 0.86
CA PRO A 75 -8.89 -2.94 0.03
C PRO A 75 -9.80 -2.01 -0.78
N PHE A 76 -9.29 -0.83 -1.10
CA PHE A 76 -10.03 0.13 -1.92
C PHE A 76 -9.89 -0.24 -3.39
N ASN A 77 -11.01 -0.61 -4.03
CA ASN A 77 -11.08 -0.92 -5.48
C ASN A 77 -10.08 -1.95 -6.00
N MET A 78 -9.62 -2.86 -5.14
CA MET A 78 -8.70 -3.92 -5.53
C MET A 78 -9.27 -5.28 -5.14
N SER A 79 -8.77 -6.33 -5.80
CA SER A 79 -9.18 -7.70 -5.48
C SER A 79 -8.81 -8.06 -4.03
N PRO A 80 -9.81 -8.45 -3.20
CA PRO A 80 -9.53 -8.82 -1.81
C PRO A 80 -8.75 -10.14 -1.67
N LYS A 81 -8.56 -10.86 -2.75
CA LYS A 81 -7.75 -12.08 -2.77
C LYS A 81 -6.25 -11.76 -2.69
N HIS A 82 -5.82 -10.65 -3.29
CA HIS A 82 -4.41 -10.29 -3.42
C HIS A 82 -4.04 -8.98 -2.74
N TRP A 83 -5.03 -8.26 -2.22
CA TRP A 83 -4.84 -6.96 -1.60
C TRP A 83 -5.59 -6.89 -0.28
N LEU A 84 -5.06 -6.12 0.65
CA LEU A 84 -5.77 -5.81 1.90
C LEU A 84 -5.81 -4.31 2.11
N GLY A 85 -6.75 -3.88 2.93
CA GLY A 85 -6.79 -2.53 3.45
C GLY A 85 -6.34 -2.54 4.91
N ILE A 86 -5.72 -1.47 5.34
CA ILE A 86 -5.37 -1.29 6.75
C ILE A 86 -5.91 0.05 7.24
N ASP A 87 -6.65 0.02 8.35
CA ASP A 87 -7.26 1.20 8.94
C ASP A 87 -6.18 2.05 9.62
N THR A 88 -5.96 3.24 9.10
CA THR A 88 -4.90 4.13 9.58
C THR A 88 -5.16 4.68 10.98
N ASN A 89 -6.41 4.67 11.44
CA ASN A 89 -6.79 5.18 12.75
C ASN A 89 -6.52 4.19 13.88
N THR A 90 -6.49 2.89 13.58
CA THR A 90 -6.39 1.84 14.59
C THR A 90 -5.16 0.96 14.44
N ALA A 91 -4.48 1.01 13.30
CA ALA A 91 -3.33 0.14 13.04
C ALA A 91 -2.11 0.54 13.86
N PRO A 92 -1.47 -0.40 14.57
CA PRO A 92 -0.16 -0.14 15.16
C PRO A 92 0.87 0.21 14.08
N ASP A 93 1.76 1.15 14.36
CA ASP A 93 2.77 1.59 13.39
C ASP A 93 3.67 0.45 12.93
N ASP A 94 4.07 -0.43 13.84
CA ASP A 94 4.94 -1.56 13.52
C ASP A 94 4.27 -2.55 12.56
N LEU A 95 2.97 -2.80 12.73
CA LEU A 95 2.21 -3.65 11.83
C LEU A 95 2.07 -2.99 10.45
N LEU A 96 1.75 -1.70 10.41
CA LEU A 96 1.64 -0.94 9.16
C LEU A 96 2.97 -0.97 8.41
N GLN A 97 4.06 -0.75 9.10
CA GLN A 97 5.40 -0.77 8.49
C GLN A 97 5.76 -2.15 7.96
N GLU A 98 5.49 -3.21 8.73
CA GLU A 98 5.78 -4.59 8.30
C GLU A 98 4.99 -4.95 7.05
N LEU A 99 3.69 -4.66 7.02
CA LEU A 99 2.84 -5.00 5.89
C LEU A 99 3.16 -4.16 4.65
N THR A 100 3.55 -2.91 4.83
CA THR A 100 3.98 -2.06 3.73
C THR A 100 5.29 -2.58 3.12
N ARG A 101 6.25 -2.94 3.96
CA ARG A 101 7.51 -3.54 3.51
C ARG A 101 7.27 -4.85 2.78
N ASN A 102 6.37 -5.68 3.29
CA ASN A 102 5.97 -6.93 2.66
C ASN A 102 5.39 -6.70 1.26
N SER A 103 4.49 -5.71 1.13
CA SER A 103 3.90 -5.34 -0.16
C SER A 103 4.96 -4.90 -1.16
N TYR A 104 5.88 -4.03 -0.72
CA TYR A 104 7.00 -3.58 -1.54
C TYR A 104 7.84 -4.77 -2.03
N GLN A 105 8.17 -5.71 -1.16
CA GLN A 105 8.99 -6.87 -1.52
C GLN A 105 8.27 -7.81 -2.49
N ILE A 106 6.96 -8.02 -2.32
CA ILE A 106 6.17 -8.84 -3.25
C ILE A 106 6.25 -8.27 -4.66
N VAL A 107 5.97 -6.97 -4.79
CA VAL A 107 5.93 -6.31 -6.10
C VAL A 107 7.33 -6.23 -6.70
N LYS A 108 8.31 -5.87 -5.90
CA LYS A 108 9.72 -5.78 -6.35
C LYS A 108 10.21 -7.13 -6.89
N THR A 109 9.90 -8.21 -6.21
CA THR A 109 10.31 -9.56 -6.60
C THR A 109 9.60 -10.02 -7.86
N LYS A 110 8.29 -9.78 -7.95
CA LYS A 110 7.47 -10.20 -9.08
C LYS A 110 7.83 -9.45 -10.37
N TYR A 111 8.15 -8.17 -10.28
CA TYR A 111 8.36 -7.30 -11.43
C TYR A 111 9.79 -6.79 -11.48
N LYS A 112 10.77 -7.68 -11.34
CA LYS A 112 12.18 -7.30 -11.46
C LYS A 112 12.42 -6.63 -12.81
N ALA A 113 13.25 -5.59 -12.79
CA ALA A 113 13.66 -4.93 -14.02
C ALA A 113 14.29 -5.97 -14.95
N LYS A 114 13.79 -6.05 -16.19
CA LYS A 114 14.36 -6.94 -17.18
C LYS A 114 15.76 -6.45 -17.54
N ARG A 115 16.70 -7.35 -17.48
CA ARG A 115 18.01 -7.08 -18.02
C ARG A 115 17.97 -7.23 -19.53
N SER A 116 18.38 -6.22 -20.21
CA SER A 116 18.58 -6.27 -21.64
C SER A 116 19.84 -7.09 -21.99
#